data_12393b1fa77612ebc81282d3a45a4841
#
_entry.id   12393b1fa77612ebc81282d3a45a4841
#
_cell.length_a   1.000
_cell.length_b   1.000
_cell.length_c   1.000
_cell.angle_alpha   90.00
_cell.angle_beta   90.00
_cell.angle_gamma   90.00
#
_symmetry.space_group_name_H-M   'P 1'
#
loop_
_entity.id
_entity.type
_entity.pdbx_description
1 polymer ?
#
loop_
_entity_poly.entity_id
_entity_poly.type
_entity_poly.pdbx_seq_one_letter_code
_entity_poly.pdbx_strand_id
1 'polypeptide(L)'
;MHKLMTARTNPLPTIRRTLSCYLQGFTMSRKMFLGLIVILASGCSPVSVNDYSAFEPRLVLQDFFSGPLTAHGVVKNRNGLVIRTFNADIQASWTDGIGTLDEYFLFDDGERQRRVWTLIPNGDGSYRAEAGDVVGAGRLQSAGNSLFLEYVLRIPYGESTVDVTVDDRMYLVSQAVLINESSMKKFGFRVGSIDLVILRQAGKPATHQ
;
A
#
# COMPACT_ATOMS: atom_id res chain seq x y z
N MET A 1 -35.56 -20.69 -77.04
CA MET A 1 -36.95 -21.09 -76.73
C MET A 1 -37.22 -20.71 -75.29
N HIS A 2 -37.82 -19.55 -75.12
CA HIS A 2 -39.16 -19.27 -74.65
C HIS A 2 -39.54 -19.88 -73.29
N LYS A 3 -39.70 -19.10 -72.22
CA LYS A 3 -41.02 -18.52 -71.96
C LYS A 3 -40.87 -17.49 -70.75
N LEU A 4 -41.33 -16.27 -71.04
CA LEU A 4 -41.70 -15.25 -70.08
C LEU A 4 -42.78 -15.80 -69.16
N MET A 5 -42.64 -15.48 -67.83
CA MET A 5 -43.77 -15.48 -66.93
C MET A 5 -43.74 -14.23 -66.07
N THR A 6 -44.64 -13.36 -66.32
CA THR A 6 -44.97 -12.12 -65.64
C THR A 6 -45.51 -12.42 -64.25
N ALA A 7 -44.87 -11.88 -63.22
CA ALA A 7 -45.40 -11.88 -61.89
C ALA A 7 -46.04 -10.51 -61.55
N ARG A 8 -47.27 -10.56 -61.14
CA ARG A 8 -48.13 -9.44 -60.78
C ARG A 8 -47.61 -8.77 -59.55
N THR A 9 -47.48 -7.45 -59.62
CA THR A 9 -47.22 -6.58 -58.40
C THR A 9 -48.53 -6.36 -57.67
N ASN A 10 -48.60 -6.86 -56.44
CA ASN A 10 -49.62 -6.43 -55.49
C ASN A 10 -49.08 -5.27 -54.65
N PRO A 11 -49.82 -4.17 -54.49
CA PRO A 11 -49.43 -3.08 -53.58
C PRO A 11 -49.66 -3.45 -52.13
N LEU A 12 -48.61 -3.26 -51.32
CA LEU A 12 -48.64 -3.41 -49.88
C LEU A 12 -49.51 -2.30 -49.25
N PRO A 13 -50.30 -2.61 -48.20
CA PRO A 13 -51.09 -1.60 -47.50
C PRO A 13 -50.18 -0.72 -46.62
N THR A 14 -50.35 0.57 -46.76
CA THR A 14 -49.71 1.62 -45.98
C THR A 14 -50.25 1.56 -44.51
N ILE A 15 -49.54 0.94 -43.63
CA ILE A 15 -49.83 1.01 -42.16
C ILE A 15 -49.23 2.32 -41.64
N ARG A 16 -50.06 3.37 -41.57
CA ARG A 16 -49.77 4.52 -40.73
C ARG A 16 -49.91 4.08 -39.26
N ARG A 17 -48.80 3.66 -38.63
CA ARG A 17 -48.71 3.59 -37.17
C ARG A 17 -48.30 4.96 -36.68
N THR A 18 -49.24 5.65 -36.09
CA THR A 18 -49.04 6.78 -35.21
C THR A 18 -48.20 6.31 -34.03
N LEU A 19 -46.86 6.61 -34.02
CA LEU A 19 -46.03 6.56 -32.81
C LEU A 19 -46.42 7.76 -31.94
N SER A 20 -47.43 7.59 -31.10
CA SER A 20 -47.64 8.43 -29.95
C SER A 20 -46.56 8.00 -28.90
N CYS A 21 -45.39 8.62 -28.98
CA CYS A 21 -44.36 8.47 -27.93
C CYS A 21 -44.92 9.05 -26.63
N TYR A 22 -45.22 8.18 -25.72
CA TYR A 22 -45.36 8.49 -24.28
C TYR A 22 -44.03 9.01 -23.75
N LEU A 23 -43.76 10.28 -23.95
CA LEU A 23 -42.80 11.03 -23.10
C LEU A 23 -43.48 11.35 -21.80
N GLN A 24 -43.66 10.33 -20.95
CA GLN A 24 -43.86 10.58 -19.52
C GLN A 24 -42.51 11.09 -18.99
N GLY A 25 -42.43 12.42 -18.90
CA GLY A 25 -41.34 13.10 -18.23
C GLY A 25 -41.31 12.64 -16.75
N PHE A 26 -40.35 11.78 -16.45
CA PHE A 26 -40.04 11.40 -15.08
C PHE A 26 -39.42 12.63 -14.40
N THR A 27 -40.26 13.51 -13.89
CA THR A 27 -39.83 14.62 -13.04
C THR A 27 -39.34 14.05 -11.73
N MET A 28 -38.08 13.65 -11.69
CA MET A 28 -37.41 13.22 -10.48
C MET A 28 -37.42 14.40 -9.50
N SER A 29 -38.20 14.27 -8.43
CA SER A 29 -38.38 15.31 -7.41
C SER A 29 -37.01 15.76 -6.92
N ARG A 30 -36.79 17.07 -6.85
CA ARG A 30 -35.57 17.72 -6.34
C ARG A 30 -35.15 17.19 -4.95
N LYS A 31 -36.12 16.68 -4.18
CA LYS A 31 -35.91 16.03 -2.87
C LYS A 31 -35.29 14.63 -3.01
N MET A 32 -35.58 13.89 -4.08
CA MET A 32 -35.00 12.55 -4.35
C MET A 32 -33.56 12.66 -4.85
N PHE A 33 -33.23 13.74 -5.58
CA PHE A 33 -31.87 14.04 -5.99
C PHE A 33 -30.96 14.44 -4.80
N LEU A 34 -31.50 15.21 -3.84
CA LEU A 34 -30.79 15.57 -2.61
C LEU A 34 -30.53 14.33 -1.71
N GLY A 35 -31.49 13.41 -1.63
CA GLY A 35 -31.34 12.16 -0.87
C GLY A 35 -30.29 11.21 -1.45
N LEU A 36 -30.17 11.15 -2.79
CA LEU A 36 -29.18 10.30 -3.47
C LEU A 36 -27.74 10.83 -3.30
N ILE A 37 -27.57 12.16 -3.23
CA ILE A 37 -26.26 12.79 -3.01
C ILE A 37 -25.74 12.54 -1.59
N VAL A 38 -26.62 12.48 -0.60
CA VAL A 38 -26.24 12.24 0.81
C VAL A 38 -25.77 10.82 1.06
N ILE A 39 -26.28 9.82 0.31
CA ILE A 39 -25.87 8.42 0.44
C ILE A 39 -24.46 8.18 -0.15
N LEU A 40 -24.03 9.00 -1.11
CA LEU A 40 -22.70 8.91 -1.70
C LEU A 40 -21.58 9.51 -0.83
N ALA A 41 -21.94 10.22 0.24
CA ALA A 41 -21.00 10.86 1.17
C ALA A 41 -20.55 9.95 2.34
N SER A 42 -21.02 8.68 2.43
CA SER A 42 -20.47 7.69 3.35
C SER A 42 -19.11 7.21 2.84
N GLY A 43 -18.14 8.11 2.80
CA GLY A 43 -16.76 7.79 2.45
C GLY A 43 -16.17 6.81 3.46
N CYS A 44 -15.63 5.69 3.01
CA CYS A 44 -14.77 4.83 3.83
C CYS A 44 -13.63 5.67 4.38
N SER A 45 -13.56 5.89 5.69
CA SER A 45 -12.38 6.47 6.32
C SER A 45 -11.20 5.53 6.08
N PRO A 46 -10.03 6.05 5.70
CA PRO A 46 -8.84 5.21 5.57
C PRO A 46 -8.49 4.59 6.93
N VAL A 47 -7.99 3.36 6.91
CA VAL A 47 -7.55 2.65 8.11
C VAL A 47 -6.43 3.43 8.78
N SER A 48 -6.59 3.70 10.08
CA SER A 48 -5.64 4.38 10.94
C SER A 48 -4.88 3.38 11.81
N VAL A 49 -3.65 3.69 12.22
CA VAL A 49 -2.93 2.85 13.19
C VAL A 49 -3.69 2.71 14.51
N ASN A 50 -4.49 3.71 14.89
CA ASN A 50 -5.29 3.70 16.13
C ASN A 50 -6.41 2.64 16.11
N ASP A 51 -6.84 2.17 14.94
CA ASP A 51 -7.83 1.09 14.82
C ASP A 51 -7.30 -0.23 15.39
N TYR A 52 -5.98 -0.35 15.54
CA TYR A 52 -5.27 -1.51 16.08
C TYR A 52 -4.96 -1.39 17.57
N SER A 53 -5.36 -0.31 18.25
CA SER A 53 -4.97 -0.04 19.65
C SER A 53 -5.29 -1.15 20.66
N ALA A 54 -6.30 -1.98 20.38
CA ALA A 54 -6.70 -3.12 21.22
C ALA A 54 -6.10 -4.47 20.77
N PHE A 55 -5.29 -4.48 19.69
CA PHE A 55 -4.73 -5.73 19.14
C PHE A 55 -3.47 -6.15 19.86
N GLU A 56 -3.33 -7.47 20.06
CA GLU A 56 -2.18 -8.11 20.71
C GLU A 56 -1.44 -9.06 19.74
N PRO A 57 -0.16 -9.36 19.96
CA PRO A 57 0.70 -8.87 21.03
C PRO A 57 1.07 -7.40 20.82
N ARG A 58 1.16 -6.61 21.89
CA ARG A 58 1.50 -5.18 21.78
C ARG A 58 2.92 -4.99 21.21
N LEU A 59 3.05 -4.16 20.18
CA LEU A 59 4.33 -3.80 19.59
C LEU A 59 4.98 -2.66 20.38
N VAL A 60 6.07 -2.96 21.07
CA VAL A 60 6.97 -1.97 21.66
C VAL A 60 8.20 -1.89 20.75
N LEU A 61 8.41 -0.74 20.11
CA LEU A 61 9.46 -0.58 19.09
C LEU A 61 10.85 -0.94 19.63
N GLN A 62 11.18 -0.43 20.82
CA GLN A 62 12.48 -0.65 21.47
C GLN A 62 12.72 -2.11 21.81
N ASP A 63 11.66 -2.86 22.11
CA ASP A 63 11.76 -4.28 22.41
C ASP A 63 11.92 -5.11 21.14
N PHE A 64 11.09 -4.84 20.12
CA PHE A 64 11.12 -5.61 18.88
C PHE A 64 12.37 -5.29 18.05
N PHE A 65 12.65 -4.01 17.80
CA PHE A 65 13.82 -3.57 17.03
C PHE A 65 15.05 -3.41 17.94
N SER A 66 15.53 -4.50 18.49
CA SER A 66 16.71 -4.53 19.36
C SER A 66 17.57 -5.76 19.06
N GLY A 67 18.86 -5.53 18.80
CA GLY A 67 19.81 -6.56 18.40
C GLY A 67 19.66 -7.01 16.94
N PRO A 68 20.08 -8.24 16.63
CA PRO A 68 20.04 -8.76 15.26
C PRO A 68 18.63 -9.20 14.84
N LEU A 69 18.22 -8.77 13.64
CA LEU A 69 17.01 -9.20 12.96
C LEU A 69 17.35 -9.60 11.52
N THR A 70 16.46 -10.34 10.87
CA THR A 70 16.52 -10.60 9.44
C THR A 70 15.21 -10.16 8.80
N ALA A 71 15.28 -9.76 7.52
CA ALA A 71 14.10 -9.51 6.71
C ALA A 71 14.16 -10.29 5.40
N HIS A 72 13.01 -10.77 4.95
CA HIS A 72 12.86 -11.51 3.70
C HIS A 72 11.65 -10.96 2.96
N GLY A 73 11.83 -10.55 1.70
CA GLY A 73 10.76 -9.85 1.02
C GLY A 73 10.77 -9.98 -0.49
N VAL A 74 9.67 -9.48 -1.06
CA VAL A 74 9.43 -9.43 -2.49
C VAL A 74 9.03 -8.01 -2.90
N VAL A 75 9.54 -7.56 -4.04
CA VAL A 75 9.14 -6.30 -4.69
C VAL A 75 8.18 -6.65 -5.82
N LYS A 76 7.04 -6.00 -5.86
CA LYS A 76 6.02 -6.20 -6.88
C LYS A 76 5.83 -4.93 -7.71
N ASN A 77 5.60 -5.10 -9.01
CA ASN A 77 5.18 -3.99 -9.87
C ASN A 77 3.70 -3.62 -9.61
N ARG A 78 3.21 -2.60 -10.33
CA ARG A 78 1.82 -2.10 -10.19
C ARG A 78 0.74 -3.17 -10.43
N ASN A 79 1.04 -4.22 -11.18
CA ASN A 79 0.11 -5.30 -11.52
C ASN A 79 0.16 -6.46 -10.50
N GLY A 80 1.03 -6.37 -9.48
CA GLY A 80 1.21 -7.40 -8.46
C GLY A 80 2.19 -8.52 -8.84
N LEU A 81 2.85 -8.44 -10.02
CA LEU A 81 3.88 -9.39 -10.41
C LEU A 81 5.15 -9.14 -9.58
N VAL A 82 5.68 -10.18 -8.95
CA VAL A 82 6.98 -10.14 -8.29
C VAL A 82 8.06 -9.92 -9.35
N ILE A 83 8.82 -8.84 -9.19
CA ILE A 83 9.89 -8.45 -10.11
C ILE A 83 11.27 -8.54 -9.49
N ARG A 84 11.36 -8.69 -8.16
CA ARG A 84 12.60 -8.78 -7.42
C ARG A 84 12.36 -9.42 -6.06
N THR A 85 13.31 -10.18 -5.54
CA THR A 85 13.30 -10.69 -4.16
C THR A 85 14.54 -10.22 -3.41
N PHE A 86 14.49 -10.22 -2.08
CA PHE A 86 15.65 -9.85 -1.27
C PHE A 86 15.65 -10.53 0.09
N ASN A 87 16.85 -10.59 0.66
CA ASN A 87 17.10 -10.87 2.07
C ASN A 87 17.84 -9.68 2.67
N ALA A 88 17.63 -9.40 3.95
CA ALA A 88 18.37 -8.36 4.64
C ALA A 88 18.76 -8.82 6.05
N ASP A 89 19.99 -8.46 6.43
CA ASP A 89 20.43 -8.48 7.82
C ASP A 89 20.23 -7.08 8.40
N ILE A 90 19.67 -7.01 9.61
CA ILE A 90 19.36 -5.76 10.29
C ILE A 90 20.02 -5.79 11.65
N GLN A 91 20.78 -4.75 11.99
CA GLN A 91 21.30 -4.51 13.32
C GLN A 91 20.58 -3.31 13.93
N ALA A 92 19.77 -3.56 14.94
CA ALA A 92 19.01 -2.52 15.61
C ALA A 92 19.57 -2.22 17.02
N SER A 93 19.58 -0.94 17.39
CA SER A 93 20.04 -0.46 18.68
C SER A 93 19.32 0.82 19.08
N TRP A 94 19.31 1.11 20.40
CA TRP A 94 18.71 2.30 20.98
C TRP A 94 19.67 2.99 21.94
N THR A 95 19.78 4.31 21.83
CA THR A 95 20.57 5.17 22.71
C THR A 95 19.77 6.42 23.02
N ASP A 96 19.54 6.70 24.28
CA ASP A 96 18.76 7.88 24.74
C ASP A 96 17.39 8.03 24.07
N GLY A 97 16.71 6.91 23.80
CA GLY A 97 15.40 6.87 23.14
C GLY A 97 15.45 7.00 21.63
N ILE A 98 16.62 7.22 21.03
CA ILE A 98 16.83 7.27 19.57
C ILE A 98 17.18 5.86 19.08
N GLY A 99 16.40 5.37 18.10
CA GLY A 99 16.61 4.08 17.46
C GLY A 99 17.50 4.19 16.23
N THR A 100 18.37 3.21 16.03
CA THR A 100 19.16 3.04 14.81
C THR A 100 18.91 1.64 14.27
N LEU A 101 18.48 1.52 12.98
CA LEU A 101 18.35 0.26 12.28
C LEU A 101 19.32 0.29 11.10
N ASP A 102 20.36 -0.52 11.15
CA ASP A 102 21.36 -0.65 10.07
C ASP A 102 21.04 -1.89 9.25
N GLU A 103 20.57 -1.69 8.03
CA GLU A 103 19.99 -2.71 7.15
C GLU A 103 20.92 -2.98 5.97
N TYR A 104 21.26 -4.26 5.76
CA TYR A 104 22.09 -4.73 4.66
C TYR A 104 21.28 -5.67 3.76
N PHE A 105 20.88 -5.19 2.60
CA PHE A 105 20.08 -5.92 1.63
C PHE A 105 20.95 -6.67 0.63
N LEU A 106 20.53 -7.88 0.29
CA LEU A 106 21.02 -8.66 -0.82
C LEU A 106 19.83 -9.06 -1.71
N PHE A 107 19.81 -8.55 -2.93
CA PHE A 107 18.79 -8.85 -3.92
C PHE A 107 19.13 -10.08 -4.76
N ASP A 108 18.13 -10.67 -5.43
CA ASP A 108 18.27 -11.87 -6.28
C ASP A 108 19.13 -11.64 -7.54
N ASP A 109 19.28 -10.40 -7.99
CA ASP A 109 20.18 -9.98 -9.06
C ASP A 109 21.64 -9.75 -8.59
N GLY A 110 21.91 -9.95 -7.30
CA GLY A 110 23.23 -9.77 -6.67
C GLY A 110 23.52 -8.34 -6.21
N GLU A 111 22.63 -7.39 -6.44
CA GLU A 111 22.80 -6.03 -5.93
C GLU A 111 22.80 -6.03 -4.40
N ARG A 112 23.66 -5.19 -3.84
CA ARG A 112 23.75 -4.97 -2.39
C ARG A 112 23.43 -3.51 -2.10
N GLN A 113 22.55 -3.30 -1.11
CA GLN A 113 22.22 -1.97 -0.63
C GLN A 113 22.37 -1.91 0.89
N ARG A 114 22.70 -0.74 1.40
CA ARG A 114 22.68 -0.45 2.83
C ARG A 114 21.79 0.74 3.08
N ARG A 115 20.92 0.63 4.09
CA ARG A 115 20.11 1.73 4.60
C ARG A 115 20.26 1.80 6.11
N VAL A 116 20.41 3.01 6.62
CA VAL A 116 20.42 3.25 8.05
C VAL A 116 19.24 4.15 8.40
N TRP A 117 18.29 3.63 9.13
CA TRP A 117 17.22 4.42 9.71
C TRP A 117 17.66 4.99 11.06
N THR A 118 17.28 6.25 11.29
CA THR A 118 17.32 6.90 12.59
C THR A 118 15.91 7.24 13.02
N LEU A 119 15.46 6.70 14.15
CA LEU A 119 14.13 6.90 14.71
C LEU A 119 14.21 7.87 15.89
N ILE A 120 13.70 9.07 15.75
CA ILE A 120 13.80 10.16 16.72
C ILE A 120 12.43 10.40 17.33
N PRO A 121 12.25 10.25 18.66
CA PRO A 121 10.96 10.46 19.31
C PRO A 121 10.50 11.91 19.22
N ASN A 122 9.20 12.13 18.92
CA ASN A 122 8.61 13.47 18.87
C ASN A 122 8.02 13.92 20.24
N GLY A 123 8.00 13.04 21.24
CA GLY A 123 7.43 13.32 22.57
C GLY A 123 5.93 13.09 22.70
N ASP A 124 5.22 12.80 21.61
CA ASP A 124 3.77 12.48 21.54
C ASP A 124 3.50 10.98 21.34
N GLY A 125 4.53 10.13 21.46
CA GLY A 125 4.46 8.69 21.18
C GLY A 125 4.71 8.32 19.74
N SER A 126 4.87 9.31 18.85
CA SER A 126 5.30 9.10 17.46
C SER A 126 6.82 9.30 17.32
N TYR A 127 7.35 8.87 16.16
CA TYR A 127 8.75 9.07 15.81
C TYR A 127 8.88 9.73 14.46
N ARG A 128 9.92 10.54 14.31
CA ARG A 128 10.46 10.98 13.04
C ARG A 128 11.47 9.94 12.56
N ALA A 129 11.30 9.43 11.35
CA ALA A 129 12.17 8.41 10.75
C ALA A 129 12.98 9.02 9.60
N GLU A 130 14.30 8.93 9.66
CA GLU A 130 15.23 9.49 8.69
C GLU A 130 16.13 8.40 8.13
N ALA A 131 16.40 8.44 6.80
CA ALA A 131 17.39 7.61 6.14
C ALA A 131 17.99 8.37 4.94
N GLY A 132 19.15 7.92 4.44
CA GLY A 132 19.90 8.63 3.41
C GLY A 132 19.19 8.75 2.05
N ASP A 133 18.28 7.82 1.75
CA ASP A 133 17.46 7.77 0.54
C ASP A 133 16.02 8.28 0.77
N VAL A 134 15.72 8.81 1.96
CA VAL A 134 14.42 9.40 2.31
C VAL A 134 14.48 10.92 2.17
N VAL A 135 13.51 11.48 1.47
CA VAL A 135 13.39 12.93 1.26
C VAL A 135 12.66 13.54 2.45
N GLY A 136 13.39 14.34 3.22
CA GLY A 136 12.89 14.88 4.49
C GLY A 136 12.88 13.80 5.58
N ALA A 137 11.80 13.73 6.34
CA ALA A 137 11.62 12.72 7.38
C ALA A 137 10.27 12.03 7.23
N GLY A 138 10.25 10.71 7.45
CA GLY A 138 9.05 9.92 7.54
C GLY A 138 8.36 10.09 8.89
N ARG A 139 7.05 9.84 8.93
CA ARG A 139 6.23 9.82 10.15
C ARG A 139 5.91 8.39 10.55
N LEU A 140 6.37 7.99 11.71
CA LEU A 140 6.16 6.68 12.28
C LEU A 140 5.23 6.78 13.48
N GLN A 141 4.18 5.95 13.49
CA GLN A 141 3.22 5.85 14.59
C GLN A 141 2.94 4.39 14.90
N SER A 142 2.70 4.06 16.17
CA SER A 142 2.34 2.69 16.58
C SER A 142 1.13 2.68 17.51
N ALA A 143 0.31 1.63 17.39
CA ALA A 143 -0.79 1.35 18.29
C ALA A 143 -1.09 -0.15 18.32
N GLY A 144 -1.32 -0.71 19.51
CA GLY A 144 -1.54 -2.15 19.68
C GLY A 144 -0.39 -2.96 19.08
N ASN A 145 -0.69 -3.86 18.16
CA ASN A 145 0.29 -4.70 17.48
C ASN A 145 0.83 -4.08 16.18
N SER A 146 0.49 -2.85 15.87
CA SER A 146 0.75 -2.27 14.54
C SER A 146 1.65 -1.03 14.59
N LEU A 147 2.36 -0.81 13.48
CA LEU A 147 3.22 0.33 13.23
C LEU A 147 3.01 0.78 11.79
N PHE A 148 2.73 2.08 11.59
CA PHE A 148 2.60 2.71 10.29
C PHE A 148 3.70 3.73 10.09
N LEU A 149 4.39 3.66 8.95
CA LEU A 149 5.45 4.59 8.57
C LEU A 149 5.17 5.11 7.16
N GLU A 150 4.95 6.41 7.05
CA GLU A 150 4.80 7.09 5.75
C GLU A 150 6.03 7.96 5.48
N TYR A 151 6.61 7.83 4.28
CA TYR A 151 7.80 8.57 3.87
C TYR A 151 7.89 8.74 2.36
N VAL A 152 8.78 9.62 1.90
CA VAL A 152 9.11 9.79 0.48
C VAL A 152 10.46 9.17 0.22
N LEU A 153 10.48 8.11 -0.58
CA LEU A 153 11.70 7.39 -0.97
C LEU A 153 12.20 7.93 -2.31
N ARG A 154 13.48 8.24 -2.37
CA ARG A 154 14.18 8.61 -3.61
C ARG A 154 14.86 7.39 -4.19
N ILE A 155 14.38 6.91 -5.33
CA ILE A 155 14.93 5.72 -6.01
C ILE A 155 15.64 6.10 -7.31
N PRO A 156 16.76 5.43 -7.67
CA PRO A 156 17.37 5.58 -8.99
C PRO A 156 16.41 5.17 -10.10
N TYR A 157 16.38 5.95 -11.19
CA TYR A 157 15.59 5.64 -12.38
C TYR A 157 16.35 6.08 -13.64
N GLY A 158 17.00 5.13 -14.32
CA GLY A 158 17.93 5.43 -15.40
C GLY A 158 19.10 6.30 -14.89
N GLU A 159 19.36 7.41 -15.58
CA GLU A 159 20.42 8.39 -15.18
C GLU A 159 19.90 9.43 -14.17
N SER A 160 18.65 9.33 -13.71
CA SER A 160 18.01 10.28 -12.81
C SER A 160 17.51 9.59 -11.54
N THR A 161 16.69 10.30 -10.77
CA THR A 161 15.99 9.77 -9.60
C THR A 161 14.50 10.07 -9.67
N VAL A 162 13.70 9.26 -9.03
CA VAL A 162 12.26 9.48 -8.87
C VAL A 162 11.88 9.36 -7.40
N ASP A 163 11.09 10.31 -6.93
CA ASP A 163 10.54 10.30 -5.57
C ASP A 163 9.19 9.59 -5.59
N VAL A 164 9.00 8.60 -4.73
CA VAL A 164 7.76 7.84 -4.52
C VAL A 164 7.33 7.94 -3.06
N THR A 165 6.04 8.12 -2.82
CA THR A 165 5.48 8.00 -1.46
C THR A 165 5.34 6.53 -1.11
N VAL A 166 5.86 6.14 0.05
CA VAL A 166 5.77 4.80 0.62
C VAL A 166 4.90 4.88 1.86
N ASP A 167 3.95 3.96 1.95
CA ASP A 167 3.06 3.74 3.10
C ASP A 167 3.34 2.30 3.58
N ASP A 168 4.14 2.18 4.63
CA ASP A 168 4.50 0.92 5.28
C ASP A 168 3.53 0.64 6.41
N ARG A 169 2.96 -0.55 6.40
CA ARG A 169 2.07 -1.05 7.46
C ARG A 169 2.61 -2.34 8.00
N MET A 170 3.02 -2.31 9.25
CA MET A 170 3.68 -3.42 9.92
C MET A 170 2.78 -3.97 11.03
N TYR A 171 2.75 -5.30 11.16
CA TYR A 171 1.89 -6.02 12.09
C TYR A 171 2.69 -7.06 12.86
N LEU A 172 2.77 -6.93 14.17
CA LEU A 172 3.39 -7.93 15.03
C LEU A 172 2.43 -9.11 15.19
N VAL A 173 2.79 -10.26 14.63
CA VAL A 173 1.95 -11.47 14.70
C VAL A 173 2.40 -12.44 15.79
N SER A 174 3.65 -12.30 16.27
CA SER A 174 4.19 -12.99 17.44
C SER A 174 5.36 -12.18 17.99
N GLN A 175 5.88 -12.54 19.17
CA GLN A 175 7.02 -11.84 19.79
C GLN A 175 8.30 -11.79 18.93
N ALA A 176 8.37 -12.63 17.89
CA ALA A 176 9.53 -12.75 17.02
C ALA A 176 9.25 -12.46 15.54
N VAL A 177 7.98 -12.26 15.15
CA VAL A 177 7.58 -12.15 13.74
C VAL A 177 6.75 -10.91 13.52
N LEU A 178 7.20 -10.06 12.61
CA LEU A 178 6.51 -8.87 12.14
C LEU A 178 6.35 -8.95 10.62
N ILE A 179 5.13 -8.73 10.14
CA ILE A 179 4.81 -8.67 8.71
C ILE A 179 4.72 -7.22 8.30
N ASN A 180 5.31 -6.86 7.17
CA ASN A 180 5.21 -5.53 6.58
C ASN A 180 4.62 -5.60 5.17
N GLU A 181 3.65 -4.73 4.94
CA GLU A 181 3.04 -4.44 3.63
C GLU A 181 3.35 -2.99 3.28
N SER A 182 4.11 -2.77 2.19
CA SER A 182 4.44 -1.43 1.70
C SER A 182 3.70 -1.13 0.41
N SER A 183 3.05 0.01 0.34
CA SER A 183 2.44 0.53 -0.88
C SER A 183 3.25 1.72 -1.40
N MET A 184 3.76 1.61 -2.64
CA MET A 184 4.49 2.70 -3.29
C MET A 184 3.59 3.46 -4.25
N LYS A 185 3.53 4.79 -4.12
CA LYS A 185 2.67 5.67 -4.93
C LYS A 185 3.48 6.78 -5.59
N LYS A 186 3.10 7.12 -6.83
CA LYS A 186 3.59 8.30 -7.55
C LYS A 186 2.39 9.07 -8.07
N PHE A 187 2.32 10.37 -7.77
CA PHE A 187 1.16 11.23 -8.13
C PHE A 187 -0.20 10.63 -7.70
N GLY A 188 -0.24 9.97 -6.53
CA GLY A 188 -1.44 9.32 -6.00
C GLY A 188 -1.75 7.92 -6.57
N PHE A 189 -1.08 7.48 -7.64
CA PHE A 189 -1.29 6.16 -8.24
C PHE A 189 -0.30 5.15 -7.68
N ARG A 190 -0.76 3.92 -7.37
CA ARG A 190 0.11 2.83 -6.96
C ARG A 190 1.01 2.42 -8.12
N VAL A 191 2.31 2.44 -7.90
CA VAL A 191 3.34 2.04 -8.88
C VAL A 191 4.00 0.72 -8.54
N GLY A 192 3.89 0.26 -7.29
CA GLY A 192 4.42 -1.01 -6.82
C GLY A 192 4.06 -1.28 -5.37
N SER A 193 4.54 -2.39 -4.84
CA SER A 193 4.47 -2.75 -3.42
C SER A 193 5.66 -3.61 -3.02
N ILE A 194 5.92 -3.65 -1.71
CA ILE A 194 6.88 -4.56 -1.09
C ILE A 194 6.13 -5.29 0.00
N ASP A 195 6.24 -6.61 0.03
CA ASP A 195 5.78 -7.42 1.15
C ASP A 195 6.98 -8.14 1.74
N LEU A 196 7.16 -8.05 3.05
CA LEU A 196 8.28 -8.69 3.74
C LEU A 196 7.88 -9.18 5.12
N VAL A 197 8.68 -10.09 5.65
CA VAL A 197 8.65 -10.50 7.04
C VAL A 197 9.95 -10.09 7.71
N ILE A 198 9.85 -9.54 8.93
CA ILE A 198 11.00 -9.27 9.82
C ILE A 198 10.97 -10.27 10.94
N LEU A 199 12.11 -10.92 11.17
CA LEU A 199 12.28 -11.94 12.18
C LEU A 199 13.32 -11.48 13.21
N ARG A 200 12.95 -11.51 14.49
CA ARG A 200 13.93 -11.39 15.55
C ARG A 200 14.74 -12.68 15.64
N GLN A 201 16.05 -12.55 15.60
CA GLN A 201 16.91 -13.69 15.89
C GLN A 201 16.93 -13.89 17.43
N ALA A 202 16.66 -15.11 17.86
CA ALA A 202 16.90 -15.47 19.25
C ALA A 202 18.37 -15.18 19.55
N GLY A 203 18.64 -14.29 20.49
CA GLY A 203 20.00 -13.96 20.89
C GLY A 203 20.74 -15.27 21.21
N LYS A 204 21.86 -15.52 20.50
CA LYS A 204 22.70 -16.66 20.85
C LYS A 204 23.10 -16.49 22.32
N PRO A 205 22.84 -17.45 23.21
CA PRO A 205 23.26 -17.34 24.60
C PRO A 205 24.75 -16.99 24.61
N ALA A 206 25.11 -15.95 25.35
CA ALA A 206 26.52 -15.63 25.54
C ALA A 206 27.21 -16.92 26.07
N THR A 207 28.01 -17.56 25.25
CA THR A 207 28.90 -18.62 25.69
C THR A 207 29.93 -17.96 26.57
N HIS A 208 29.71 -17.99 27.89
CA HIS A 208 30.76 -17.72 28.85
C HIS A 208 31.81 -18.80 28.71
N GLN A 209 32.92 -18.46 28.04
CA GLN A 209 34.21 -19.15 28.19
C GLN A 209 35.04 -18.45 29.26
#